data_ff8b5deb8f883e084a97660c47c160d2
#
_entry.id   ff8b5deb8f883e084a97660c47c160d2
#
_cell.length_a   1.000
_cell.length_b   1.000
_cell.length_c   1.000
_cell.angle_alpha   90.00
_cell.angle_beta   90.00
_cell.angle_gamma   90.00
#
_symmetry.space_group_name_H-M   'P 1'
#
loop_
_entity.id
_entity.type
_entity.pdbx_description
1 polymer ?
#
loop_
_entity_poly.entity_id
_entity_poly.type
_entity_poly.pdbx_seq_one_letter_code
_entity_poly.pdbx_strand_id
1 'polypeptide(L)'
;YWSDRITAAGMIGIVTSTTGPVVAPHGGYRAVLGTNPLTIGAPSAGDHALTADLATSAGAFGKVLAARNAGESIPEGWAVGPDGEPTTDPATAIAGSLATFGGHKGSAIAVLVEVIAASLTDARYANDTVDIWSNPGSRMNTGHVVIAIDPASFIGAEQTATQVHRMQEAVRGSGAPGSVFAPGDPEFANATASAERVFLADTTCASLDALFDRLGLPRPVALDA
;
A
#
# COMPACT_ATOMS: atom_id res chain seq x y z
N TYR A 1 2.97 0.00 9.55
CA TYR A 1 3.24 -0.72 10.82
C TYR A 1 4.67 -1.23 10.94
N TRP A 2 5.19 -2.05 10.01
CA TRP A 2 6.55 -2.61 10.14
C TRP A 2 7.62 -1.53 10.04
N SER A 3 7.49 -0.60 9.10
CA SER A 3 8.37 0.56 8.98
C SER A 3 8.35 1.42 10.25
N ASP A 4 7.18 1.63 10.85
CA ASP A 4 7.04 2.43 12.06
C ASP A 4 7.77 1.79 13.25
N ARG A 5 7.76 0.45 13.34
CA ARG A 5 8.54 -0.27 14.36
C ARG A 5 10.04 -0.09 14.18
N ILE A 6 10.50 -0.07 12.92
CA ILE A 6 11.92 0.12 12.57
C ILE A 6 12.34 1.58 12.85
N THR A 7 11.54 2.55 12.40
CA THR A 7 11.83 3.98 12.61
C THR A 7 11.76 4.37 14.09
N ALA A 8 10.83 3.80 14.87
CA ALA A 8 10.74 3.99 16.31
C ALA A 8 11.96 3.42 17.05
N ALA A 9 12.66 2.43 16.48
CA ALA A 9 13.94 1.94 16.98
C ALA A 9 15.15 2.76 16.50
N GLY A 10 14.92 3.90 15.84
CA GLY A 10 15.96 4.81 15.33
C GLY A 10 16.64 4.36 14.04
N MET A 11 16.09 3.35 13.35
CA MET A 11 16.67 2.80 12.13
C MET A 11 15.89 3.23 10.88
N ILE A 12 16.56 3.25 9.72
CA ILE A 12 15.91 3.37 8.42
C ILE A 12 15.40 1.98 8.03
N GLY A 13 14.10 1.90 7.68
CA GLY A 13 13.46 0.64 7.29
C GLY A 13 13.10 0.62 5.81
N ILE A 14 13.37 -0.52 5.14
CA ILE A 14 12.83 -0.83 3.82
C ILE A 14 12.07 -2.14 3.96
N VAL A 15 10.78 -2.11 3.63
CA VAL A 15 9.89 -3.28 3.75
C VAL A 15 9.18 -3.49 2.42
N THR A 16 9.19 -4.71 1.94
CA THR A 16 8.48 -5.06 0.71
C THR A 16 7.94 -6.48 0.78
N SER A 17 6.91 -6.76 0.00
CA SER A 17 6.34 -8.10 -0.11
C SER A 17 5.73 -8.34 -1.50
N THR A 18 5.62 -9.62 -1.88
CA THR A 18 4.79 -10.01 -3.03
C THR A 18 3.33 -10.19 -2.60
N THR A 19 2.41 -10.14 -3.58
CA THR A 19 0.98 -10.42 -3.38
C THR A 19 0.47 -11.30 -4.51
N GLY A 20 -0.83 -11.65 -4.50
CA GLY A 20 -1.47 -12.36 -5.61
C GLY A 20 -1.50 -11.55 -6.91
N PRO A 21 -1.71 -12.21 -8.08
CA PRO A 21 -1.60 -11.59 -9.38
C PRO A 21 -2.81 -10.71 -9.68
N VAL A 22 -2.60 -9.40 -9.70
CA VAL A 22 -3.64 -8.39 -10.03
C VAL A 22 -3.11 -7.27 -10.91
N VAL A 23 -1.80 -7.24 -11.20
CA VAL A 23 -1.15 -6.15 -11.95
C VAL A 23 -0.52 -6.68 -13.23
N ALA A 24 -0.75 -6.00 -14.34
CA ALA A 24 -0.05 -6.23 -15.60
C ALA A 24 1.25 -5.42 -15.66
N PRO A 25 2.36 -5.96 -16.17
CA PRO A 25 3.55 -5.18 -16.47
C PRO A 25 3.24 -4.15 -17.58
N HIS A 26 4.02 -3.09 -17.64
CA HIS A 26 3.84 -2.05 -18.64
C HIS A 26 3.87 -2.61 -20.07
N GLY A 27 2.85 -2.31 -20.86
CA GLY A 27 2.67 -2.84 -22.22
C GLY A 27 2.04 -4.24 -22.27
N GLY A 28 1.81 -4.88 -21.11
CA GLY A 28 1.07 -6.13 -21.00
C GLY A 28 -0.37 -5.89 -20.56
N TYR A 29 -1.18 -6.95 -20.60
CA TYR A 29 -2.58 -6.92 -20.13
C TYR A 29 -2.93 -8.08 -19.21
N ARG A 30 -2.06 -9.09 -19.07
CA ARG A 30 -2.26 -10.19 -18.13
C ARG A 30 -1.63 -9.87 -16.78
N ALA A 31 -2.37 -10.12 -15.71
CA ALA A 31 -1.87 -10.00 -14.36
C ALA A 31 -0.82 -11.08 -14.09
N VAL A 32 0.45 -10.70 -14.06
CA VAL A 32 1.59 -11.56 -13.71
C VAL A 32 2.38 -11.01 -12.52
N LEU A 33 2.03 -9.81 -12.05
CA LEU A 33 2.64 -9.15 -10.90
C LEU A 33 1.57 -8.93 -9.82
N GLY A 34 2.01 -8.87 -8.58
CA GLY A 34 1.20 -8.38 -7.47
C GLY A 34 1.18 -6.86 -7.38
N THR A 35 0.44 -6.31 -6.42
CA THR A 35 0.53 -4.88 -6.07
C THR A 35 1.86 -4.53 -5.44
N ASN A 36 2.62 -5.52 -5.02
CA ASN A 36 4.02 -5.50 -4.60
C ASN A 36 4.38 -4.23 -3.82
N PRO A 37 3.86 -4.07 -2.59
CA PRO A 37 4.06 -2.87 -1.81
C PRO A 37 5.53 -2.67 -1.46
N LEU A 38 5.94 -1.40 -1.46
CA LEU A 38 7.24 -0.94 -1.04
C LEU A 38 7.05 0.16 0.00
N THR A 39 7.59 -0.05 1.18
CA THR A 39 7.61 0.96 2.24
C THR A 39 9.05 1.34 2.56
N ILE A 40 9.35 2.63 2.62
CA ILE A 40 10.62 3.16 3.11
C ILE A 40 10.30 4.16 4.21
N GLY A 41 10.82 3.90 5.42
CA GLY A 41 10.67 4.76 6.58
C GLY A 41 12.03 5.20 7.11
N ALA A 42 12.14 6.47 7.52
CA ALA A 42 13.35 7.03 8.14
C ALA A 42 12.99 7.85 9.38
N PRO A 43 13.73 7.70 10.49
CA PRO A 43 13.52 8.51 11.68
C PRO A 43 13.79 9.99 11.37
N SER A 44 12.99 10.87 11.95
CA SER A 44 13.07 12.33 11.76
C SER A 44 13.18 13.04 13.10
N ALA A 45 13.84 14.19 13.12
CA ALA A 45 13.83 15.11 14.25
C ALA A 45 12.53 15.96 14.32
N GLY A 46 11.62 15.83 13.35
CA GLY A 46 10.28 16.45 13.37
C GLY A 46 9.26 15.60 14.12
N ASP A 47 7.97 15.96 13.97
CA ASP A 47 6.87 15.37 14.72
C ASP A 47 6.62 13.88 14.39
N HIS A 48 7.01 13.43 13.20
CA HIS A 48 6.84 12.05 12.75
C HIS A 48 7.95 11.64 11.79
N ALA A 49 8.18 10.33 11.68
CA ALA A 49 9.12 9.76 10.71
C ALA A 49 8.69 10.11 9.26
N LEU A 50 9.66 10.28 8.37
CA LEU A 50 9.37 10.28 6.95
C LEU A 50 9.03 8.85 6.53
N THR A 51 7.84 8.62 5.98
CA THR A 51 7.41 7.29 5.55
C THR A 51 6.73 7.36 4.19
N ALA A 52 7.30 6.68 3.20
CA ALA A 52 6.66 6.41 1.93
C ALA A 52 6.16 4.96 1.95
N ASP A 53 4.85 4.76 1.96
CA ASP A 53 4.20 3.44 1.90
C ASP A 53 3.29 3.40 0.68
N LEU A 54 3.68 2.64 -0.33
CA LEU A 54 3.04 2.66 -1.63
C LEU A 54 2.96 1.27 -2.26
N ALA A 55 1.88 1.01 -2.99
CA ALA A 55 1.80 -0.10 -3.92
C ALA A 55 2.54 0.26 -5.22
N THR A 56 3.02 -0.74 -5.95
CA THR A 56 3.58 -0.54 -7.29
C THR A 56 2.52 -0.52 -8.40
N SER A 57 1.25 -0.75 -8.05
CA SER A 57 0.10 -0.51 -8.94
C SER A 57 -0.29 0.96 -9.00
N ALA A 58 -0.90 1.40 -10.10
CA ALA A 58 -1.41 2.76 -10.28
C ALA A 58 -2.59 3.10 -9.36
N GLY A 59 -3.36 2.09 -8.99
CA GLY A 59 -4.47 2.22 -8.05
C GLY A 59 -4.54 1.03 -7.09
N ALA A 60 -5.20 1.21 -5.95
CA ALA A 60 -5.45 0.14 -4.99
C ALA A 60 -6.62 -0.74 -5.48
N PHE A 61 -6.45 -2.07 -5.49
CA PHE A 61 -7.51 -3.01 -5.90
C PHE A 61 -8.79 -2.84 -5.05
N GLY A 62 -8.64 -2.57 -3.75
CA GLY A 62 -9.78 -2.28 -2.87
C GLY A 62 -10.58 -1.04 -3.28
N LYS A 63 -9.92 0.00 -3.84
CA LYS A 63 -10.61 1.18 -4.36
C LYS A 63 -11.40 0.86 -5.64
N VAL A 64 -10.90 -0.04 -6.48
CA VAL A 64 -11.64 -0.53 -7.67
C VAL A 64 -12.90 -1.29 -7.24
N LEU A 65 -12.78 -2.15 -6.21
CA LEU A 65 -13.94 -2.85 -5.65
C LEU A 65 -14.97 -1.88 -5.03
N ALA A 66 -14.49 -0.85 -4.32
CA ALA A 66 -15.36 0.18 -3.75
C ALA A 66 -16.12 0.97 -4.84
N ALA A 67 -15.41 1.41 -5.89
CA ALA A 67 -16.00 2.10 -7.04
C ALA A 67 -17.07 1.24 -7.73
N ARG A 68 -16.79 -0.06 -7.95
CA ARG A 68 -17.79 -0.99 -8.49
C ARG A 68 -19.05 -1.06 -7.61
N ASN A 69 -18.88 -1.16 -6.32
CA ASN A 69 -20.00 -1.27 -5.39
C ASN A 69 -20.81 0.03 -5.29
N ALA A 70 -20.15 1.17 -5.50
CA ALA A 70 -20.79 2.50 -5.55
C ALA A 70 -21.39 2.84 -6.93
N GLY A 71 -21.11 2.05 -7.99
CA GLY A 71 -21.51 2.38 -9.36
C GLY A 71 -20.73 3.57 -9.95
N GLU A 72 -19.52 3.81 -9.46
CA GLU A 72 -18.65 4.91 -9.87
C GLU A 72 -17.54 4.41 -10.82
N SER A 73 -16.99 5.31 -11.62
CA SER A 73 -15.83 5.02 -12.46
C SER A 73 -14.53 5.10 -11.65
N ILE A 74 -13.51 4.36 -12.09
CA ILE A 74 -12.14 4.52 -11.58
C ILE A 74 -11.37 5.56 -12.43
N PRO A 75 -10.30 6.16 -11.89
CA PRO A 75 -9.45 7.07 -12.64
C PRO A 75 -8.83 6.42 -13.88
N GLU A 76 -8.65 7.23 -14.92
CA GLU A 76 -7.92 6.83 -16.12
C GLU A 76 -6.49 6.38 -15.79
N GLY A 77 -6.00 5.35 -16.51
CA GLY A 77 -4.65 4.82 -16.32
C GLY A 77 -4.49 3.88 -15.11
N TRP A 78 -5.57 3.57 -14.38
CA TRP A 78 -5.50 2.61 -13.27
C TRP A 78 -5.54 1.16 -13.71
N ALA A 79 -6.21 0.86 -14.84
CA ALA A 79 -6.43 -0.51 -15.27
C ALA A 79 -6.52 -0.65 -16.78
N VAL A 80 -6.36 -1.89 -17.22
CA VAL A 80 -6.64 -2.36 -18.59
C VAL A 80 -7.66 -3.49 -18.52
N GLY A 81 -8.50 -3.57 -19.54
CA GLY A 81 -9.46 -4.67 -19.73
C GLY A 81 -8.77 -5.99 -20.10
N PRO A 82 -9.55 -7.09 -20.21
CA PRO A 82 -9.04 -8.39 -20.68
C PRO A 82 -8.50 -8.37 -22.11
N ASP A 83 -8.93 -7.40 -22.91
CA ASP A 83 -8.48 -7.12 -24.29
C ASP A 83 -7.20 -6.29 -24.36
N GLY A 84 -6.74 -5.75 -23.22
CA GLY A 84 -5.56 -4.89 -23.13
C GLY A 84 -5.86 -3.40 -23.31
N GLU A 85 -7.09 -3.03 -23.57
CA GLU A 85 -7.47 -1.62 -23.73
C GLU A 85 -7.64 -0.94 -22.36
N PRO A 86 -7.22 0.34 -22.23
CA PRO A 86 -7.45 1.11 -21.02
C PRO A 86 -8.93 1.18 -20.65
N THR A 87 -9.23 1.08 -19.35
CA THR A 87 -10.62 1.15 -18.88
C THR A 87 -10.77 2.01 -17.63
N THR A 88 -11.92 2.68 -17.53
CA THR A 88 -12.40 3.38 -16.33
C THR A 88 -13.60 2.66 -15.72
N ASP A 89 -14.09 1.58 -16.34
CA ASP A 89 -15.13 0.73 -15.77
C ASP A 89 -14.54 -0.26 -14.76
N PRO A 90 -14.96 -0.21 -13.48
CA PRO A 90 -14.38 -1.07 -12.45
C PRO A 90 -14.70 -2.57 -12.66
N ALA A 91 -15.80 -2.93 -13.31
CA ALA A 91 -16.10 -4.33 -13.61
C ALA A 91 -15.15 -4.90 -14.65
N THR A 92 -14.89 -4.15 -15.72
CA THR A 92 -13.89 -4.46 -16.76
C THR A 92 -12.47 -4.51 -16.16
N ALA A 93 -12.12 -3.58 -15.26
CA ALA A 93 -10.84 -3.56 -14.57
C ALA A 93 -10.61 -4.81 -13.70
N ILE A 94 -11.64 -5.29 -12.99
CA ILE A 94 -11.59 -6.51 -12.17
C ILE A 94 -11.44 -7.76 -13.05
N ALA A 95 -12.05 -7.78 -14.21
CA ALA A 95 -11.91 -8.86 -15.19
C ALA A 95 -10.57 -8.82 -15.95
N GLY A 96 -9.92 -7.67 -15.98
CA GLY A 96 -8.63 -7.41 -16.60
C GLY A 96 -7.50 -7.37 -15.56
N SER A 97 -6.74 -6.27 -15.54
CA SER A 97 -5.58 -6.08 -14.65
C SER A 97 -5.41 -4.62 -14.26
N LEU A 98 -4.87 -4.36 -13.08
CA LEU A 98 -4.36 -3.04 -12.74
C LEU A 98 -3.11 -2.71 -13.56
N ALA A 99 -2.89 -1.44 -13.84
CA ALA A 99 -1.65 -0.93 -14.40
C ALA A 99 -0.61 -0.67 -13.29
N THR A 100 0.66 -0.56 -13.66
CA THR A 100 1.71 -0.12 -12.74
C THR A 100 1.75 1.41 -12.66
N PHE A 101 2.03 1.98 -11.48
CA PHE A 101 2.25 3.43 -11.34
C PHE A 101 3.43 3.88 -12.22
N GLY A 102 3.38 5.09 -12.78
CA GLY A 102 4.49 5.65 -13.57
C GLY A 102 4.94 4.79 -14.76
N GLY A 103 4.06 3.93 -15.28
CA GLY A 103 4.29 3.12 -16.46
C GLY A 103 5.46 2.14 -16.32
N HIS A 104 6.43 2.21 -17.25
CA HIS A 104 7.57 1.28 -17.27
C HIS A 104 8.47 1.36 -16.01
N LYS A 105 8.55 2.51 -15.34
CA LYS A 105 9.37 2.67 -14.12
C LYS A 105 8.78 1.90 -12.95
N GLY A 106 7.47 2.03 -12.69
CA GLY A 106 6.78 1.26 -11.67
C GLY A 106 6.75 -0.23 -12.00
N SER A 107 6.60 -0.58 -13.29
CA SER A 107 6.72 -1.97 -13.75
C SER A 107 8.08 -2.58 -13.40
N ALA A 108 9.18 -1.84 -13.62
CA ALA A 108 10.52 -2.29 -13.25
C ALA A 108 10.65 -2.51 -11.74
N ILE A 109 10.14 -1.57 -10.91
CA ILE A 109 10.15 -1.71 -9.45
C ILE A 109 9.33 -2.93 -9.02
N ALA A 110 8.13 -3.13 -9.58
CA ALA A 110 7.29 -4.28 -9.26
C ALA A 110 7.99 -5.63 -9.55
N VAL A 111 8.67 -5.73 -10.69
CA VAL A 111 9.47 -6.92 -11.05
C VAL A 111 10.63 -7.11 -10.08
N LEU A 112 11.34 -6.04 -9.68
CA LEU A 112 12.44 -6.14 -8.71
C LEU A 112 11.93 -6.59 -7.33
N VAL A 113 10.74 -6.18 -6.92
CA VAL A 113 10.10 -6.68 -5.68
C VAL A 113 9.84 -8.18 -5.78
N GLU A 114 9.30 -8.68 -6.90
CA GLU A 114 9.15 -10.14 -7.12
C GLU A 114 10.49 -10.85 -6.96
N VAL A 115 11.55 -10.33 -7.58
CA VAL A 115 12.87 -10.96 -7.52
C VAL A 115 13.42 -10.99 -6.09
N ILE A 116 13.44 -9.87 -5.39
CA ILE A 116 14.04 -9.83 -4.04
C ILE A 116 13.18 -10.48 -2.97
N ALA A 117 11.85 -10.43 -3.09
CA ALA A 117 10.96 -10.99 -2.09
C ALA A 117 10.60 -12.45 -2.35
N ALA A 118 10.47 -12.88 -3.61
CA ALA A 118 10.16 -14.28 -3.92
C ALA A 118 11.41 -15.12 -4.17
N SER A 119 12.33 -14.68 -5.04
CA SER A 119 13.49 -15.54 -5.40
C SER A 119 14.44 -15.79 -4.24
N LEU A 120 14.60 -14.83 -3.31
CA LEU A 120 15.49 -15.01 -2.15
C LEU A 120 14.86 -15.86 -1.04
N THR A 121 13.53 -16.00 -1.02
CA THR A 121 12.81 -16.64 0.10
C THR A 121 12.17 -17.98 -0.26
N ASP A 122 12.35 -18.46 -1.50
CA ASP A 122 11.65 -19.62 -2.06
C ASP A 122 10.11 -19.43 -2.03
N ALA A 123 9.65 -18.20 -2.08
CA ALA A 123 8.24 -17.88 -2.22
C ALA A 123 7.79 -17.98 -3.69
N ARG A 124 6.49 -18.02 -3.90
CA ARG A 124 5.93 -18.03 -5.25
C ARG A 124 5.96 -16.62 -5.84
N TYR A 125 6.22 -16.53 -7.13
CA TYR A 125 5.91 -15.32 -7.90
C TYR A 125 4.40 -15.11 -7.94
N ALA A 126 3.96 -13.86 -8.15
CA ALA A 126 2.54 -13.53 -8.16
C ALA A 126 1.73 -14.42 -9.10
N ASN A 127 2.20 -14.67 -10.33
CA ASN A 127 1.50 -15.50 -11.32
C ASN A 127 1.36 -16.99 -10.92
N ASP A 128 2.14 -17.47 -9.95
CA ASP A 128 2.07 -18.84 -9.41
C ASP A 128 1.30 -18.89 -8.08
N THR A 129 0.89 -17.73 -7.57
CA THR A 129 0.16 -17.59 -6.32
C THR A 129 -1.33 -17.76 -6.55
N VAL A 130 -1.97 -18.63 -5.79
CA VAL A 130 -3.43 -18.72 -5.72
C VAL A 130 -3.89 -17.82 -4.58
N ASP A 131 -4.62 -16.76 -4.91
CA ASP A 131 -5.09 -15.78 -3.95
C ASP A 131 -6.15 -16.37 -3.00
N ILE A 132 -6.13 -15.94 -1.74
CA ILE A 132 -7.09 -16.36 -0.71
C ILE A 132 -8.52 -15.88 -1.01
N TRP A 133 -8.68 -14.81 -1.80
CA TRP A 133 -9.99 -14.31 -2.22
C TRP A 133 -10.67 -15.25 -3.22
N SER A 134 -9.89 -15.94 -4.06
CA SER A 134 -10.38 -16.95 -4.99
C SER A 134 -10.44 -18.34 -4.38
N ASN A 135 -9.55 -18.65 -3.43
CA ASN A 135 -9.50 -19.91 -2.72
C ASN A 135 -9.09 -19.70 -1.26
N PRO A 136 -10.05 -19.64 -0.31
CA PRO A 136 -9.77 -19.45 1.11
C PRO A 136 -8.86 -20.52 1.74
N GLY A 137 -8.70 -21.66 1.11
CA GLY A 137 -7.78 -22.73 1.54
C GLY A 137 -6.34 -22.55 1.02
N SER A 138 -6.07 -21.53 0.22
CA SER A 138 -4.74 -21.27 -0.33
C SER A 138 -3.75 -20.87 0.77
N ARG A 139 -2.52 -21.38 0.66
CA ARG A 139 -1.39 -20.94 1.49
C ARG A 139 -0.63 -19.77 0.90
N MET A 140 -1.04 -19.22 -0.23
CA MET A 140 -0.41 -18.15 -1.01
C MET A 140 1.12 -18.30 -1.19
N ASN A 141 1.88 -18.46 -0.11
CA ASN A 141 3.35 -18.53 -0.06
C ASN A 141 4.00 -17.27 -0.65
N THR A 142 3.55 -16.09 -0.18
CA THR A 142 4.12 -14.78 -0.53
C THR A 142 5.42 -14.53 0.22
N GLY A 143 6.35 -13.85 -0.44
CA GLY A 143 7.65 -13.48 0.12
C GLY A 143 7.64 -12.09 0.74
N HIS A 144 8.46 -11.90 1.78
CA HIS A 144 8.63 -10.62 2.46
C HIS A 144 10.11 -10.34 2.66
N VAL A 145 10.52 -9.09 2.49
CA VAL A 145 11.88 -8.63 2.80
C VAL A 145 11.79 -7.42 3.72
N VAL A 146 12.57 -7.47 4.79
CA VAL A 146 12.73 -6.36 5.74
C VAL A 146 14.21 -6.05 5.84
N ILE A 147 14.58 -4.80 5.58
CA ILE A 147 15.94 -4.29 5.73
C ILE A 147 15.89 -3.16 6.75
N ALA A 148 16.69 -3.28 7.81
CA ALA A 148 16.90 -2.23 8.79
C ALA A 148 18.35 -1.74 8.69
N ILE A 149 18.52 -0.43 8.55
CA ILE A 149 19.83 0.22 8.43
C ILE A 149 20.02 1.07 9.68
N ASP A 150 21.07 0.79 10.45
CA ASP A 150 21.43 1.56 11.63
C ASP A 150 22.23 2.80 11.22
N PRO A 151 21.67 4.03 11.37
CA PRO A 151 22.37 5.26 11.06
C PRO A 151 23.62 5.50 11.93
N ALA A 152 23.71 4.87 13.10
CA ALA A 152 24.88 4.99 13.95
C ALA A 152 26.17 4.46 13.29
N SER A 153 26.00 3.53 12.34
CA SER A 153 27.12 3.01 11.53
C SER A 153 27.61 3.98 10.43
N PHE A 154 26.97 5.14 10.26
CA PHE A 154 27.27 6.15 9.25
C PHE A 154 27.57 7.50 9.90
N ILE A 155 26.67 8.47 9.79
CA ILE A 155 26.83 9.84 10.32
C ILE A 155 26.25 10.02 11.72
N GLY A 156 25.67 8.97 12.30
CA GLY A 156 25.00 8.99 13.60
C GLY A 156 23.48 9.20 13.51
N ALA A 157 22.77 8.68 14.50
CA ALA A 157 21.30 8.67 14.51
C ALA A 157 20.72 10.10 14.56
N GLU A 158 21.25 10.97 15.44
CA GLU A 158 20.77 12.35 15.59
C GLU A 158 20.98 13.18 14.32
N GLN A 159 22.17 13.09 13.72
CA GLN A 159 22.46 13.82 12.49
C GLN A 159 21.63 13.32 11.34
N THR A 160 21.38 12.00 11.23
CA THR A 160 20.49 11.42 10.22
C THR A 160 19.07 11.95 10.40
N ALA A 161 18.51 11.92 11.61
CA ALA A 161 17.16 12.41 11.89
C ALA A 161 17.02 13.91 11.56
N THR A 162 18.04 14.71 11.84
CA THR A 162 18.09 16.14 11.47
C THR A 162 18.08 16.32 9.96
N GLN A 163 18.85 15.52 9.21
CA GLN A 163 18.88 15.62 7.74
C GLN A 163 17.52 15.17 7.12
N VAL A 164 16.89 14.14 7.68
CA VAL A 164 15.56 13.71 7.24
C VAL A 164 14.53 14.81 7.48
N HIS A 165 14.55 15.45 8.66
CA HIS A 165 13.66 16.58 8.95
C HIS A 165 13.87 17.75 7.97
N ARG A 166 15.11 18.11 7.69
CA ARG A 166 15.41 19.14 6.68
C ARG A 166 14.84 18.81 5.31
N MET A 167 14.87 17.54 4.92
CA MET A 167 14.29 17.10 3.64
C MET A 167 12.77 17.22 3.65
N GLN A 168 12.10 16.83 4.75
CA GLN A 168 10.66 17.02 4.91
C GLN A 168 10.28 18.50 4.77
N GLU A 169 10.99 19.40 5.46
CA GLU A 169 10.76 20.85 5.37
C GLU A 169 11.00 21.41 3.96
N ALA A 170 12.06 20.93 3.27
CA ALA A 170 12.32 21.34 1.90
C ALA A 170 11.20 20.91 0.93
N VAL A 171 10.64 19.71 1.13
CA VAL A 171 9.46 19.24 0.35
C VAL A 171 8.25 20.11 0.65
N ARG A 172 7.89 20.32 1.93
CA ARG A 172 6.75 21.14 2.35
C ARG A 172 6.87 22.59 1.85
N GLY A 173 8.08 23.14 1.87
CA GLY A 173 8.39 24.49 1.42
C GLY A 173 8.49 24.67 -0.10
N SER A 174 8.34 23.62 -0.90
CA SER A 174 8.49 23.69 -2.37
C SER A 174 7.27 24.26 -3.11
N GLY A 175 6.18 24.60 -2.39
CA GLY A 175 4.95 25.18 -2.94
C GLY A 175 4.28 26.15 -1.97
N ALA A 176 3.03 26.48 -2.24
CA ALA A 176 2.25 27.33 -1.32
C ALA A 176 2.07 26.63 0.04
N PRO A 177 2.00 27.37 1.15
CA PRO A 177 1.80 26.78 2.47
C PRO A 177 0.60 25.84 2.50
N GLY A 178 0.82 24.59 2.96
CA GLY A 178 -0.22 23.56 3.06
C GLY A 178 -0.63 22.90 1.74
N SER A 179 0.02 23.21 0.61
CA SER A 179 -0.27 22.59 -0.68
C SER A 179 0.63 21.39 -1.02
N VAL A 180 1.77 21.26 -0.33
CA VAL A 180 2.74 20.18 -0.56
C VAL A 180 2.95 19.42 0.73
N PHE A 181 2.88 18.10 0.64
CA PHE A 181 3.04 17.18 1.75
C PHE A 181 4.32 16.35 1.58
N ALA A 182 5.09 16.19 2.63
CA ALA A 182 6.15 15.20 2.66
C ALA A 182 5.52 13.78 2.83
N PRO A 183 6.19 12.73 2.36
CA PRO A 183 5.72 11.36 2.57
C PRO A 183 5.49 11.06 4.05
N GLY A 184 4.27 10.62 4.39
CA GLY A 184 3.83 10.36 5.76
C GLY A 184 2.97 11.45 6.40
N ASP A 185 2.97 12.70 5.87
CA ASP A 185 2.18 13.81 6.42
C ASP A 185 0.67 13.51 6.43
N PRO A 186 0.05 13.06 5.33
CA PRO A 186 -1.38 12.77 5.31
C PRO A 186 -1.75 11.62 6.26
N GLU A 187 -0.92 10.58 6.32
CA GLU A 187 -1.13 9.42 7.17
C GLU A 187 -1.03 9.80 8.65
N PHE A 188 -0.05 10.62 9.02
CA PHE A 188 0.10 11.13 10.38
C PHE A 188 -1.09 12.00 10.80
N ALA A 189 -1.51 12.93 9.93
CA ALA A 189 -2.67 13.77 10.18
C ALA A 189 -3.96 12.95 10.35
N ASN A 190 -4.19 11.97 9.47
CA ASN A 190 -5.33 11.07 9.55
C ASN A 190 -5.29 10.18 10.81
N ALA A 191 -4.13 9.64 11.17
CA ALA A 191 -3.97 8.85 12.39
C ALA A 191 -4.28 9.67 13.63
N THR A 192 -3.83 10.92 13.67
CA THR A 192 -4.12 11.85 14.79
C THR A 192 -5.61 12.19 14.87
N ALA A 193 -6.24 12.50 13.73
CA ALA A 193 -7.67 12.81 13.67
C ALA A 193 -8.56 11.61 14.00
N SER A 194 -8.10 10.39 13.74
CA SER A 194 -8.85 9.15 13.94
C SER A 194 -8.40 8.36 15.19
N ALA A 195 -7.61 8.95 16.08
CA ALA A 195 -7.04 8.27 17.24
C ALA A 195 -8.10 7.64 18.17
N GLU A 196 -9.26 8.26 18.27
CA GLU A 196 -10.35 7.83 19.16
C GLU A 196 -11.57 7.27 18.40
N ARG A 197 -11.63 7.45 17.07
CA ARG A 197 -12.83 7.11 16.28
C ARG A 197 -12.44 6.51 14.92
N VAL A 198 -13.19 5.51 14.51
CA VAL A 198 -13.12 4.94 13.15
C VAL A 198 -14.47 5.12 12.49
N PHE A 199 -14.48 5.78 11.33
CA PHE A 199 -15.68 5.94 10.51
C PHE A 199 -15.79 4.76 9.55
N LEU A 200 -16.93 4.07 9.57
CA LEU A 200 -17.25 2.96 8.68
C LEU A 200 -18.47 3.31 7.85
N ALA A 201 -18.46 2.93 6.58
CA ALA A 201 -19.64 3.05 5.73
C ALA A 201 -20.78 2.14 6.25
N ASP A 202 -22.04 2.56 6.07
CA ASP A 202 -23.21 1.81 6.53
C ASP A 202 -23.24 0.37 6.02
N THR A 203 -22.83 0.15 4.77
CA THR A 203 -22.72 -1.19 4.17
C THR A 203 -21.66 -2.05 4.86
N THR A 204 -20.58 -1.46 5.34
CA THR A 204 -19.54 -2.13 6.11
C THR A 204 -20.05 -2.47 7.50
N CYS A 205 -20.75 -1.54 8.16
CA CYS A 205 -21.40 -1.77 9.45
C CYS A 205 -22.41 -2.94 9.38
N ALA A 206 -23.29 -2.95 8.38
CA ALA A 206 -24.23 -4.02 8.16
C ALA A 206 -23.57 -5.39 7.95
N SER A 207 -22.45 -5.42 7.21
CA SER A 207 -21.68 -6.65 6.98
C SER A 207 -20.99 -7.16 8.24
N LEU A 208 -20.48 -6.24 9.07
CA LEU A 208 -19.89 -6.57 10.37
C LEU A 208 -20.96 -7.08 11.34
N ASP A 209 -22.11 -6.45 11.40
CA ASP A 209 -23.24 -6.90 12.24
C ASP A 209 -23.66 -8.33 11.90
N ALA A 210 -23.80 -8.63 10.60
CA ALA A 210 -24.10 -9.99 10.17
C ALA A 210 -22.99 -11.00 10.54
N LEU A 211 -21.75 -10.57 10.55
CA LEU A 211 -20.60 -11.39 10.98
C LEU A 211 -20.64 -11.63 12.49
N PHE A 212 -20.89 -10.60 13.31
CA PHE A 212 -21.03 -10.73 14.76
C PHE A 212 -22.15 -11.68 15.14
N ASP A 213 -23.33 -11.55 14.49
CA ASP A 213 -24.47 -12.44 14.70
C ASP A 213 -24.12 -13.90 14.37
N ARG A 214 -23.44 -14.12 13.23
CA ARG A 214 -23.03 -15.48 12.82
C ARG A 214 -22.04 -16.12 13.77
N LEU A 215 -21.17 -15.31 14.39
CA LEU A 215 -20.12 -15.79 15.32
C LEU A 215 -20.59 -15.80 16.77
N GLY A 216 -21.81 -15.30 17.07
CA GLY A 216 -22.30 -15.15 18.45
C GLY A 216 -21.49 -14.16 19.29
N LEU A 217 -20.91 -13.15 18.67
CA LEU A 217 -20.09 -12.13 19.33
C LEU A 217 -20.94 -10.89 19.65
N PRO A 218 -20.61 -10.16 20.75
CA PRO A 218 -21.27 -8.90 21.04
C PRO A 218 -20.91 -7.85 19.99
N ARG A 219 -21.88 -7.09 19.51
CA ARG A 219 -21.66 -5.98 18.58
C ARG A 219 -20.95 -4.83 19.29
N PRO A 220 -19.99 -4.14 18.65
CA PRO A 220 -19.44 -2.90 19.19
C PRO A 220 -20.53 -1.84 19.29
N VAL A 221 -20.45 -1.00 20.30
CA VAL A 221 -21.36 0.13 20.48
C VAL A 221 -20.90 1.24 19.53
N ALA A 222 -21.83 1.74 18.69
CA ALA A 222 -21.55 2.93 17.91
C ALA A 222 -21.36 4.14 18.84
N LEU A 223 -20.34 4.95 18.58
CA LEU A 223 -20.21 6.24 19.23
C LEU A 223 -21.21 7.20 18.56
N ASP A 224 -21.94 7.96 19.36
CA ASP A 224 -22.80 9.01 18.85
C ASP A 224 -21.95 10.03 18.06
N ALA A 225 -22.50 10.51 16.91
CA ALA A 225 -21.82 11.39 15.98
C ALA A 225 -21.56 12.79 16.56
#